data_773229340723a06a305462796ea41169
#
_entry.id   773229340723a06a305462796ea41169
#
_cell.length_a   1.000
_cell.length_b   1.000
_cell.length_c   1.000
_cell.angle_alpha   90.00
_cell.angle_beta   90.00
_cell.angle_gamma   90.00
#
_symmetry.space_group_name_H-M   'P 1'
#
loop_
_entity.id
_entity.type
_entity.pdbx_description
1 polymer ?
#
loop_
_entity_poly.entity_id
_entity_poly.type
_entity_poly.pdbx_seq_one_letter_code
_entity_poly.pdbx_strand_id
1 'polypeptide(L)'
;MHKLSQEQLFKLRLLVQNPKTPEQIKRKTKDLLEKYDEFLTQERGKISFLDFVKHVYPGYKVGPHHLKLAQIFEDIANGKKKRVIVNIAPRHGKSELISYLAPAWFLGKYPQKKIIMASHTCLLYTSDAADE
;
A
#
# COMPACT_ATOMS: atom_id res chain seq x y z
N MET A 1 18.35 2.47 -4.87
CA MET A 1 18.19 3.62 -5.81
C MET A 1 18.34 4.92 -5.04
N HIS A 2 19.17 5.84 -5.51
CA HIS A 2 19.31 7.17 -4.90
C HIS A 2 18.04 7.98 -5.18
N LYS A 3 17.54 8.73 -4.18
CA LYS A 3 16.41 9.65 -4.41
C LYS A 3 16.87 10.78 -5.34
N LEU A 4 16.18 10.92 -6.47
CA LEU A 4 16.42 12.02 -7.41
C LEU A 4 15.94 13.34 -6.80
N SER A 5 16.66 14.44 -7.07
CA SER A 5 16.22 15.75 -6.63
C SER A 5 15.00 16.21 -7.44
N GLN A 6 14.20 17.10 -6.87
CA GLN A 6 13.03 17.69 -7.54
C GLN A 6 13.40 18.31 -8.90
N GLU A 7 14.57 18.93 -8.96
CA GLU A 7 15.10 19.56 -10.16
C GLU A 7 15.46 18.54 -11.26
N GLN A 8 16.04 17.40 -10.86
CA GLN A 8 16.35 16.31 -11.79
C GLN A 8 15.07 15.67 -12.36
N LEU A 9 14.05 15.45 -11.52
CA LEU A 9 12.76 14.95 -11.95
C LEU A 9 12.05 15.91 -12.91
N PHE A 10 12.13 17.21 -12.64
CA PHE A 10 11.56 18.22 -13.52
C PHE A 10 12.24 18.21 -14.89
N LYS A 11 13.58 18.15 -14.93
CA LYS A 11 14.35 18.05 -16.19
C LYS A 11 13.98 16.80 -17.00
N LEU A 12 13.82 15.64 -16.33
CA LEU A 12 13.40 14.39 -17.00
C LEU A 12 12.00 14.49 -17.59
N ARG A 13 11.05 15.08 -16.86
CA ARG A 13 9.68 15.30 -17.36
C ARG A 13 9.63 16.25 -18.56
N LEU A 14 10.45 17.32 -18.56
CA LEU A 14 10.57 18.22 -19.70
C LEU A 14 11.12 17.51 -20.96
N LEU A 15 12.08 16.60 -20.80
CA LEU A 15 12.60 15.81 -21.92
C LEU A 15 11.53 14.93 -22.58
N VAL A 16 10.62 14.37 -21.81
CA VAL A 16 9.51 13.55 -22.34
C VAL A 16 8.50 14.41 -23.09
N GLN A 17 8.24 15.64 -22.62
CA GLN A 17 7.27 16.55 -23.22
C GLN A 17 7.82 17.30 -24.45
N ASN A 18 9.12 17.37 -24.64
CA ASN A 18 9.72 18.12 -25.73
C ASN A 18 9.53 17.38 -27.07
N PRO A 19 8.88 18.00 -28.09
CA PRO A 19 8.66 17.37 -29.38
C PRO A 19 9.94 17.10 -30.17
N LYS A 20 11.02 17.83 -29.89
CA LYS A 20 12.32 17.68 -30.56
C LYS A 20 13.18 16.53 -30.00
N THR A 21 12.77 15.90 -28.91
CA THR A 21 13.53 14.79 -28.32
C THR A 21 13.32 13.50 -29.13
N PRO A 22 14.39 12.76 -29.48
CA PRO A 22 14.27 11.49 -30.18
C PRO A 22 13.39 10.49 -29.43
N GLU A 23 12.55 9.74 -30.16
CA GLU A 23 11.61 8.78 -29.56
C GLU A 23 12.27 7.72 -28.65
N GLN A 24 13.47 7.28 -29.00
CA GLN A 24 14.22 6.32 -28.17
C GLN A 24 14.58 6.90 -26.79
N ILE A 25 14.92 8.19 -26.73
CA ILE A 25 15.24 8.87 -25.48
C ILE A 25 13.95 9.08 -24.66
N LYS A 26 12.85 9.46 -25.31
CA LYS A 26 11.53 9.59 -24.65
C LYS A 26 11.10 8.28 -23.99
N ARG A 27 11.19 7.15 -24.70
CA ARG A 27 10.84 5.83 -24.17
C ARG A 27 11.69 5.46 -22.95
N LYS A 28 13.02 5.58 -23.05
CA LYS A 28 13.91 5.29 -21.93
C LYS A 28 13.66 6.20 -20.72
N THR A 29 13.38 7.48 -20.96
CA THR A 29 13.09 8.43 -19.87
C THR A 29 11.75 8.14 -19.23
N LYS A 30 10.75 7.73 -19.99
CA LYS A 30 9.45 7.32 -19.48
C LYS A 30 9.58 6.08 -18.60
N ASP A 31 10.26 5.03 -19.08
CA ASP A 31 10.52 3.81 -18.30
C ASP A 31 11.28 4.11 -17.00
N LEU A 32 12.22 5.04 -17.03
CA LEU A 32 12.94 5.47 -15.83
C LEU A 32 12.04 6.20 -14.84
N LEU A 33 11.16 7.07 -15.30
CA LEU A 33 10.20 7.78 -14.46
C LEU A 33 9.19 6.82 -13.85
N GLU A 34 8.66 5.87 -14.62
CA GLU A 34 7.72 4.84 -14.12
C GLU A 34 8.38 3.99 -13.02
N LYS A 35 9.58 3.49 -13.24
CA LYS A 35 10.34 2.73 -12.21
C LYS A 35 10.63 3.56 -10.96
N TYR A 36 10.87 4.86 -11.12
CA TYR A 36 11.11 5.74 -9.99
C TYR A 36 9.82 6.02 -9.21
N ASP A 37 8.70 6.21 -9.88
CA ASP A 37 7.39 6.38 -9.25
C ASP A 37 6.94 5.10 -8.51
N GLU A 38 7.20 3.92 -9.09
CA GLU A 38 7.00 2.63 -8.41
C GLU A 38 7.87 2.53 -7.14
N PHE A 39 9.14 2.87 -7.23
CA PHE A 39 10.04 2.88 -6.07
C PHE A 39 9.56 3.81 -4.97
N LEU A 40 9.13 5.03 -5.32
CA LEU A 40 8.58 5.98 -4.33
C LEU A 40 7.29 5.45 -3.69
N THR A 41 6.43 4.79 -4.47
CA THR A 41 5.19 4.21 -3.98
C THR A 41 5.47 3.06 -3.00
N GLN A 42 6.45 2.20 -3.31
CA GLN A 42 6.90 1.14 -2.40
C GLN A 42 7.47 1.71 -1.10
N GLU A 43 8.30 2.76 -1.17
CA GLU A 43 8.86 3.40 0.03
C GLU A 43 7.76 4.04 0.91
N ARG A 44 6.76 4.69 0.31
CA ARG A 44 5.58 5.20 1.02
C ARG A 44 4.79 4.07 1.67
N GLY A 45 4.58 2.97 0.95
CA GLY A 45 3.88 1.80 1.46
C GLY A 45 4.55 1.16 2.67
N LYS A 46 5.88 1.23 2.81
CA LYS A 46 6.58 0.78 4.02
C LYS A 46 6.26 1.62 5.25
N ILE A 47 5.98 2.90 5.07
CA ILE A 47 5.72 3.86 6.16
C ILE A 47 4.24 3.88 6.51
N SER A 48 3.38 4.04 5.51
CA SER A 48 1.94 4.18 5.64
C SER A 48 1.22 2.90 5.21
N PHE A 49 0.37 2.39 6.09
CA PHE A 49 -0.46 1.23 5.77
C PHE A 49 -1.42 1.51 4.61
N LEU A 50 -1.99 2.72 4.57
CA LEU A 50 -2.95 3.08 3.53
C LEU A 50 -2.31 3.17 2.12
N ASP A 51 -1.08 3.68 2.06
CA ASP A 51 -0.33 3.74 0.80
C ASP A 51 0.05 2.33 0.32
N PHE A 52 0.35 1.41 1.25
CA PHE A 52 0.51 0.00 0.95
C PHE A 52 -0.77 -0.61 0.36
N VAL A 53 -1.92 -0.37 0.98
CA VAL A 53 -3.22 -0.86 0.49
C VAL A 53 -3.50 -0.37 -0.92
N LYS A 54 -3.30 0.91 -1.21
CA LYS A 54 -3.49 1.49 -2.55
C LYS A 54 -2.50 0.95 -3.59
N HIS A 55 -1.30 0.58 -3.15
CA HIS A 55 -0.31 -0.03 -4.03
C HIS A 55 -0.69 -1.46 -4.41
N VAL A 56 -1.15 -2.26 -3.44
CA VAL A 56 -1.58 -3.66 -3.67
C VAL A 56 -2.89 -3.73 -4.45
N TYR A 57 -3.82 -2.81 -4.16
CA TYR A 57 -5.13 -2.71 -4.83
C TYR A 57 -5.30 -1.36 -5.51
N PRO A 58 -4.84 -1.21 -6.77
CA PRO A 58 -5.09 -0.01 -7.54
C PRO A 58 -6.60 0.23 -7.70
N GLY A 59 -7.06 1.42 -7.27
CA GLY A 59 -8.48 1.77 -7.30
C GLY A 59 -9.25 1.46 -6.01
N TYR A 60 -8.57 1.03 -4.93
CA TYR A 60 -9.20 0.83 -3.62
C TYR A 60 -9.91 2.11 -3.13
N LYS A 61 -11.22 2.00 -2.91
CA LYS A 61 -12.05 3.13 -2.43
C LYS A 61 -11.91 3.29 -0.92
N VAL A 62 -11.20 4.34 -0.52
CA VAL A 62 -10.96 4.62 0.90
C VAL A 62 -12.14 5.38 1.50
N GLY A 63 -12.82 4.78 2.46
CA GLY A 63 -13.84 5.44 3.28
C GLY A 63 -13.27 5.94 4.62
N PRO A 64 -14.03 6.76 5.36
CA PRO A 64 -13.58 7.33 6.65
C PRO A 64 -13.21 6.26 7.70
N HIS A 65 -13.89 5.12 7.70
CA HIS A 65 -13.58 3.99 8.58
C HIS A 65 -12.24 3.31 8.23
N HIS A 66 -11.87 3.27 6.94
CA HIS A 66 -10.58 2.74 6.50
C HIS A 66 -9.41 3.61 6.99
N LEU A 67 -9.60 4.94 7.01
CA LEU A 67 -8.61 5.88 7.56
C LEU A 67 -8.37 5.62 9.06
N LYS A 68 -9.45 5.43 9.83
CA LYS A 68 -9.37 5.10 11.25
C LYS A 68 -8.68 3.76 11.50
N LEU A 69 -9.02 2.74 10.70
CA LEU A 69 -8.36 1.43 10.78
C LEU A 69 -6.87 1.52 10.46
N ALA A 70 -6.50 2.22 9.41
CA ALA A 70 -5.10 2.41 9.03
C ALA A 70 -4.30 3.05 10.17
N GLN A 71 -4.82 4.11 10.77
CA GLN A 71 -4.19 4.75 11.92
C GLN A 71 -4.03 3.79 13.11
N ILE A 72 -5.04 2.94 13.38
CA ILE A 72 -4.96 1.93 14.44
C ILE A 72 -3.87 0.91 14.16
N PHE A 73 -3.75 0.42 12.92
CA PHE A 73 -2.71 -0.54 12.55
C PHE A 73 -1.31 0.07 12.63
N GLU A 74 -1.16 1.31 12.22
CA GLU A 74 0.09 2.06 12.38
C GLU A 74 0.46 2.23 13.85
N ASP A 75 -0.51 2.53 14.72
CA ASP A 75 -0.32 2.63 16.16
C ASP A 75 0.07 1.27 16.79
N ILE A 76 -0.52 0.17 16.33
CA ILE A 76 -0.15 -1.20 16.75
C ILE A 76 1.28 -1.50 16.30
N ALA A 77 1.60 -1.24 15.04
CA ALA A 77 2.92 -1.49 14.48
C ALA A 77 4.03 -0.70 15.20
N ASN A 78 3.71 0.52 15.62
CA ASN A 78 4.62 1.38 16.37
C ASN A 78 4.61 1.10 17.89
N GLY A 79 3.86 0.09 18.36
CA GLY A 79 3.79 -0.30 19.77
C GLY A 79 2.97 0.64 20.68
N LYS A 80 2.29 1.64 20.12
CA LYS A 80 1.46 2.58 20.88
C LYS A 80 0.18 1.93 21.42
N LYS A 81 -0.37 0.96 20.67
CA LYS A 81 -1.57 0.20 21.07
C LYS A 81 -1.24 -1.29 21.10
N LYS A 82 -1.65 -1.96 22.19
CA LYS A 82 -1.37 -3.39 22.41
C LYS A 82 -2.62 -4.27 22.25
N ARG A 83 -3.80 -3.71 22.46
CA ARG A 83 -5.09 -4.42 22.42
C ARG A 83 -6.11 -3.54 21.72
N VAL A 84 -6.77 -4.07 20.72
CA VAL A 84 -7.78 -3.36 19.93
C VAL A 84 -8.93 -4.32 19.63
N ILE A 85 -10.13 -3.83 19.80
CA ILE A 85 -11.38 -4.49 19.38
C ILE A 85 -11.97 -3.65 18.24
N VAL A 86 -12.27 -4.29 17.12
CA VAL A 86 -12.82 -3.62 15.95
C VAL A 86 -14.22 -4.15 15.68
N ASN A 87 -15.22 -3.30 15.85
CA ASN A 87 -16.61 -3.55 15.51
C ASN A 87 -17.01 -2.69 14.32
N ILE A 88 -17.21 -3.30 13.16
CA ILE A 88 -17.67 -2.66 11.93
C ILE A 88 -18.72 -3.54 11.30
N ALA A 89 -19.73 -2.95 10.68
CA ALA A 89 -20.76 -3.67 9.96
C ALA A 89 -20.14 -4.60 8.87
N PRO A 90 -20.81 -5.71 8.53
CA PRO A 90 -20.37 -6.60 7.45
C PRO A 90 -20.32 -5.83 6.11
N ARG A 91 -19.59 -6.38 5.14
CA ARG A 91 -19.44 -5.81 3.77
C ARG A 91 -18.79 -4.41 3.68
N HIS A 92 -17.95 -4.05 4.65
CA HIS A 92 -17.19 -2.80 4.66
C HIS A 92 -15.66 -3.02 4.52
N GLY A 93 -15.23 -4.09 3.84
CA GLY A 93 -13.82 -4.39 3.60
C GLY A 93 -13.00 -4.71 4.86
N LYS A 94 -13.66 -4.97 6.01
CA LYS A 94 -13.00 -5.22 7.29
C LYS A 94 -12.06 -6.41 7.24
N SER A 95 -12.55 -7.56 6.77
CA SER A 95 -11.81 -8.81 6.77
C SER A 95 -10.58 -8.72 5.88
N GLU A 96 -10.71 -8.11 4.72
CA GLU A 96 -9.60 -7.91 3.78
C GLU A 96 -8.49 -7.04 4.38
N LEU A 97 -8.86 -5.91 4.97
CA LEU A 97 -7.89 -5.03 5.63
C LEU A 97 -7.23 -5.68 6.84
N ILE A 98 -8.03 -6.34 7.71
CA ILE A 98 -7.55 -6.85 9.00
C ILE A 98 -6.87 -8.20 8.85
N SER A 99 -7.44 -9.11 8.06
CA SER A 99 -6.97 -10.49 7.99
C SER A 99 -5.90 -10.73 6.94
N TYR A 100 -5.85 -9.90 5.88
CA TYR A 100 -4.88 -10.07 4.80
C TYR A 100 -3.86 -8.93 4.72
N LEU A 101 -4.32 -7.71 4.58
CA LEU A 101 -3.43 -6.59 4.27
C LEU A 101 -2.62 -6.11 5.48
N ALA A 102 -3.24 -6.04 6.67
CA ALA A 102 -2.52 -5.59 7.85
C ALA A 102 -1.41 -6.56 8.29
N PRO A 103 -1.62 -7.90 8.33
CA PRO A 103 -0.55 -8.85 8.58
C PRO A 103 0.56 -8.79 7.54
N ALA A 104 0.22 -8.71 6.25
CA ALA A 104 1.20 -8.61 5.18
C ALA A 104 2.07 -7.36 5.31
N TRP A 105 1.46 -6.20 5.53
CA TRP A 105 2.16 -4.95 5.75
C TRP A 105 3.06 -4.99 7.00
N PHE A 106 2.52 -5.53 8.11
CA PHE A 106 3.26 -5.64 9.36
C PHE A 106 4.50 -6.52 9.22
N LEU A 107 4.38 -7.69 8.59
CA LEU A 107 5.52 -8.58 8.33
C LEU A 107 6.51 -7.97 7.34
N GLY A 108 6.04 -7.25 6.33
CA GLY A 108 6.91 -6.49 5.44
C GLY A 108 7.72 -5.42 6.16
N LYS A 109 7.13 -4.77 7.17
CA LYS A 109 7.79 -3.75 8.00
C LYS A 109 8.72 -4.38 9.05
N TYR A 110 8.34 -5.52 9.61
CA TYR A 110 9.05 -6.22 10.69
C TYR A 110 9.23 -7.72 10.38
N PRO A 111 10.14 -8.11 9.48
CA PRO A 111 10.30 -9.50 9.04
C PRO A 111 10.65 -10.49 10.16
N GLN A 112 11.21 -9.98 11.27
CA GLN A 112 11.58 -10.81 12.43
C GLN A 112 10.41 -11.10 13.38
N LYS A 113 9.27 -10.45 13.18
CA LYS A 113 8.10 -10.64 14.02
C LYS A 113 7.25 -11.81 13.52
N LYS A 114 6.47 -12.40 14.41
CA LYS A 114 5.53 -13.48 14.11
C LYS A 114 4.11 -12.99 14.37
N ILE A 115 3.18 -13.43 13.53
CA ILE A 115 1.74 -13.15 13.68
C ILE A 115 1.05 -14.49 13.88
N ILE A 116 0.18 -14.57 14.88
CA ILE A 116 -0.72 -15.68 15.08
C ILE A 116 -2.13 -15.19 14.75
N MET A 117 -2.74 -15.84 13.78
CA MET A 117 -4.13 -15.59 13.39
C MET A 117 -4.99 -16.75 13.87
N ALA A 118 -6.10 -16.42 14.52
CA ALA A 118 -7.07 -17.40 14.99
C ALA A 118 -8.47 -17.02 14.49
N SER A 119 -9.20 -17.99 13.97
CA SER A 119 -10.58 -17.84 13.53
C SER A 119 -11.43 -18.94 14.15
N HIS A 120 -12.74 -18.64 14.34
CA HIS A 120 -13.69 -19.58 14.89
C HIS A 120 -13.99 -20.73 13.92
N THR A 121 -14.00 -20.48 12.60
CA THR A 121 -14.28 -21.48 11.57
C THR A 121 -13.47 -21.23 10.30
N CYS A 122 -13.05 -22.31 9.63
CA CYS A 122 -12.42 -22.23 8.30
C CYS A 122 -13.35 -21.61 7.24
N LEU A 123 -14.66 -21.71 7.41
CA LEU A 123 -15.67 -21.20 6.49
C LEU A 123 -15.69 -19.67 6.37
N LEU A 124 -15.17 -18.94 7.36
CA LEU A 124 -15.02 -17.48 7.27
C LEU A 124 -14.02 -17.04 6.21
N TYR A 125 -13.07 -17.91 5.83
CA TYR A 125 -12.11 -17.62 4.78
C TYR A 125 -12.59 -17.97 3.37
N THR A 126 -13.58 -18.86 3.28
CA THR A 126 -14.12 -19.31 1.98
C THR A 126 -15.40 -18.57 1.58
N SER A 127 -16.17 -18.05 2.56
CA SER A 127 -17.42 -17.34 2.26
C SER A 127 -17.24 -15.90 1.79
N ASP A 128 -16.15 -15.23 2.19
CA ASP A 128 -15.86 -13.88 1.70
C ASP A 128 -15.46 -13.86 0.21
N ALA A 129 -15.06 -15.02 -0.35
CA ALA A 129 -14.76 -15.17 -1.76
C ALA A 129 -15.99 -15.54 -2.62
N ALA A 130 -17.11 -15.89 -2.00
CA ALA A 130 -18.33 -16.33 -2.68
C ALA A 130 -19.44 -15.28 -2.75
N ASP A 131 -19.25 -14.13 -2.12
CA ASP A 131 -20.23 -13.02 -2.06
C ASP A 131 -19.88 -11.86 -3.01
N GLU A 132 -19.18 -12.16 -4.13
CA GLU A 132 -19.06 -11.24 -5.25
C GLU A 132 -20.22 -11.38 -6.22
#